data_b486c9f89e0a4e58c86abfada53014ab
#
_entry.id   b486c9f89e0a4e58c86abfada53014ab
#
_cell.length_a   1.000
_cell.length_b   1.000
_cell.length_c   1.000
_cell.angle_alpha   90.00
_cell.angle_beta   90.00
_cell.angle_gamma   90.00
#
_symmetry.space_group_name_H-M   'P 1'
#
loop_
_entity.id
_entity.type
_entity.pdbx_description
1 polymer ?
#
loop_
_entity_poly.entity_id
_entity_poly.type
_entity_poly.pdbx_seq_one_letter_code
_entity_poly.pdbx_strand_id
1 'polypeptide(L)'
;EQDNVTSSDKKLCGTSVKLCEFIPKYRNKAPVELDVVAKKIIEHCLPFFISGNCPQITIQDGITTPINLNQYFQDNIQDSLHQDHFQIKDSEFTIYHVRLPEGADAHRLHFCANMQEIESVELKNYIPNLQKRIVPPSEPAGFFYVGYIVSSYLDSIVNVTRTKFDYDEKDAQISLTGTGKDSILSVSLDAIKGYLCDYLSDIDRKKHEQIDNFVANERPTYRYLLHKRPEVYDKIPAELKAEALDLELHKHVQIWERELKQQGKQLEREAKEAASDADATFQERFEKYWSGVTDLSKTCLAEYVTRRKTILTILEDALTIQDNGRFKKEDVIHTIICPMRHTSNDITFEEMNLWIIDERLAYHRFLASDKTIKSLPEVDSSSTKEVDLAVFDRAFAY
;
A
#
# COMPACT_ATOMS: atom_id res chain seq x y z
N GLU A 1 -12.23 37.56 26.22
CA GLU A 1 -10.91 37.47 26.90
C GLU A 1 -10.73 38.74 27.70
N GLN A 2 -10.78 38.63 29.03
CA GLN A 2 -10.39 39.73 29.91
C GLN A 2 -9.04 39.35 30.50
N ASP A 3 -8.00 40.05 30.06
CA ASP A 3 -6.68 39.97 30.65
C ASP A 3 -6.70 40.54 32.04
N ASN A 4 -6.82 39.72 33.06
CA ASN A 4 -6.59 40.13 34.44
C ASN A 4 -5.10 40.18 34.74
N VAL A 5 -4.45 41.32 34.47
CA VAL A 5 -3.07 41.56 34.89
C VAL A 5 -3.10 42.04 36.32
N THR A 6 -2.70 41.18 37.25
CA THR A 6 -2.42 41.54 38.64
C THR A 6 -0.92 41.85 38.77
N SER A 7 -0.56 43.03 39.30
CA SER A 7 0.83 43.37 39.65
C SER A 7 1.25 42.51 40.82
N SER A 8 2.32 41.66 40.59
CA SER A 8 2.94 40.87 41.65
C SER A 8 4.23 41.52 42.12
N ASP A 9 4.55 41.29 43.39
CA ASP A 9 5.88 41.63 43.96
C ASP A 9 6.97 41.01 43.11
N LYS A 10 8.05 41.78 42.85
CA LYS A 10 9.16 41.49 41.92
C LYS A 10 9.90 40.15 42.11
N LYS A 11 9.44 39.23 42.96
CA LYS A 11 10.09 37.93 43.25
C LYS A 11 9.41 36.71 42.68
N LEU A 12 8.18 36.83 42.14
CA LEU A 12 7.46 35.72 41.55
C LEU A 12 6.86 36.16 40.21
N CYS A 13 7.59 35.98 39.12
CA CYS A 13 7.06 36.13 37.78
C CYS A 13 6.39 34.84 37.37
N GLY A 14 5.08 34.88 37.03
CA GLY A 14 4.36 33.72 36.58
C GLY A 14 3.20 34.11 35.66
N THR A 15 2.88 33.27 34.72
CA THR A 15 1.70 33.39 33.86
C THR A 15 0.75 32.25 34.16
N SER A 16 -0.53 32.53 34.34
CA SER A 16 -1.59 31.53 34.49
C SER A 16 -2.54 31.66 33.33
N VAL A 17 -2.76 30.54 32.63
CA VAL A 17 -3.71 30.44 31.53
C VAL A 17 -4.78 29.42 31.90
N LYS A 18 -6.05 29.84 31.88
CA LYS A 18 -7.20 28.95 32.12
C LYS A 18 -7.93 28.73 30.81
N LEU A 19 -7.91 27.47 30.31
CA LEU A 19 -8.72 27.05 29.19
C LEU A 19 -10.04 26.54 29.70
N CYS A 20 -11.16 27.13 29.24
CA CYS A 20 -12.51 26.79 29.67
C CYS A 20 -13.31 26.31 28.44
N GLU A 21 -14.17 25.33 28.65
CA GLU A 21 -15.13 24.83 27.66
C GLU A 21 -14.45 24.16 26.44
N PHE A 22 -14.21 22.87 26.58
CA PHE A 22 -13.82 22.07 25.43
C PHE A 22 -14.90 22.10 24.33
N ILE A 23 -14.48 22.38 23.10
CA ILE A 23 -15.34 22.23 21.92
C ILE A 23 -15.87 20.78 21.90
N PRO A 24 -17.18 20.56 21.79
CA PRO A 24 -17.80 19.22 21.93
C PRO A 24 -17.16 18.15 21.05
N LYS A 25 -16.72 18.52 19.83
CA LYS A 25 -16.02 17.65 18.89
C LYS A 25 -14.76 16.99 19.46
N TYR A 26 -14.05 17.69 20.34
CA TYR A 26 -12.77 17.21 20.91
C TYR A 26 -12.93 16.62 22.31
N ARG A 27 -14.02 16.97 23.02
CA ARG A 27 -14.27 16.53 24.39
C ARG A 27 -14.26 15.00 24.55
N ASN A 28 -14.88 14.28 23.60
CA ASN A 28 -14.98 12.82 23.65
C ASN A 28 -13.71 12.10 23.18
N LYS A 29 -12.74 12.84 22.64
CA LYS A 29 -11.46 12.30 22.16
C LYS A 29 -10.29 12.68 23.06
N ALA A 30 -10.52 13.56 24.04
CA ALA A 30 -9.47 13.94 24.98
C ALA A 30 -9.15 12.77 25.92
N PRO A 31 -7.86 12.41 26.10
CA PRO A 31 -7.49 11.38 27.07
C PRO A 31 -7.88 11.83 28.47
N VAL A 32 -8.41 10.90 29.28
CA VAL A 32 -8.85 11.15 30.65
C VAL A 32 -7.74 10.83 31.65
N GLU A 33 -6.92 9.83 31.34
CA GLU A 33 -5.84 9.38 32.22
C GLU A 33 -4.63 10.30 32.15
N LEU A 34 -4.14 10.72 33.33
CA LEU A 34 -3.03 11.68 33.44
C LEU A 34 -1.74 11.15 32.78
N ASP A 35 -1.49 9.84 32.90
CA ASP A 35 -0.34 9.18 32.27
C ASP A 35 -0.38 9.27 30.73
N VAL A 36 -1.54 9.06 30.13
CA VAL A 36 -1.74 9.20 28.68
C VAL A 36 -1.53 10.66 28.24
N VAL A 37 -1.98 11.64 29.04
CA VAL A 37 -1.72 13.06 28.78
C VAL A 37 -0.24 13.36 28.87
N ALA A 38 0.46 12.82 29.89
CA ALA A 38 1.91 12.98 30.05
C ALA A 38 2.67 12.54 28.81
N LYS A 39 2.38 11.32 28.33
CA LYS A 39 3.03 10.73 27.17
C LYS A 39 2.83 11.56 25.91
N LYS A 40 1.60 12.05 25.67
CA LYS A 40 1.29 12.89 24.51
C LYS A 40 1.96 14.27 24.58
N ILE A 41 2.08 14.87 25.76
CA ILE A 41 2.82 16.14 25.92
C ILE A 41 4.31 15.92 25.64
N ILE A 42 4.89 14.84 26.16
CA ILE A 42 6.30 14.54 25.91
C ILE A 42 6.54 14.28 24.42
N GLU A 43 5.70 13.47 23.76
CA GLU A 43 5.78 13.22 22.31
C GLU A 43 5.76 14.54 21.52
N HIS A 44 4.81 15.40 21.80
CA HIS A 44 4.67 16.68 21.09
C HIS A 44 5.79 17.68 21.37
N CYS A 45 6.32 17.69 22.59
CA CYS A 45 7.36 18.61 23.03
C CYS A 45 8.75 17.97 23.11
N LEU A 46 8.94 16.79 22.55
CA LEU A 46 10.17 16.02 22.71
C LEU A 46 11.44 16.80 22.37
N PRO A 47 11.51 17.64 21.32
CA PRO A 47 12.69 18.45 21.03
C PRO A 47 13.13 19.35 22.18
N PHE A 48 12.20 19.87 23.00
CA PHE A 48 12.53 20.65 24.19
C PHE A 48 13.21 19.81 25.27
N PHE A 49 12.72 18.59 25.50
CA PHE A 49 13.33 17.69 26.48
C PHE A 49 14.73 17.26 26.04
N ILE A 50 14.94 17.03 24.74
CA ILE A 50 16.24 16.65 24.17
C ILE A 50 17.25 17.81 24.25
N SER A 51 16.82 19.05 24.06
CA SER A 51 17.72 20.23 24.03
C SER A 51 18.40 20.54 25.36
N GLY A 52 17.98 19.90 26.45
CA GLY A 52 18.46 20.18 27.81
C GLY A 52 17.98 21.52 28.40
N ASN A 53 17.25 22.31 27.61
CA ASN A 53 16.72 23.62 28.04
C ASN A 53 15.23 23.55 28.38
N CYS A 54 14.67 22.35 28.55
CA CYS A 54 13.27 22.18 28.90
C CYS A 54 13.01 22.71 30.31
N PRO A 55 12.03 23.60 30.51
CA PRO A 55 11.60 23.99 31.84
C PRO A 55 11.07 22.77 32.59
N GLN A 56 11.07 22.84 33.91
CA GLN A 56 10.46 21.76 34.71
C GLN A 56 8.94 21.78 34.52
N ILE A 57 8.40 20.70 34.01
CA ILE A 57 6.96 20.57 33.72
C ILE A 57 6.38 19.50 34.63
N THR A 58 5.34 19.89 35.36
CA THR A 58 4.56 18.96 36.19
C THR A 58 3.10 19.04 35.81
N ILE A 59 2.47 17.89 35.60
CA ILE A 59 1.04 17.79 35.34
C ILE A 59 0.32 17.13 36.51
N GLN A 60 -0.88 17.58 36.81
CA GLN A 60 -1.69 17.06 37.91
C GLN A 60 -3.19 17.23 37.59
N ASP A 61 -4.00 16.27 38.06
CA ASP A 61 -5.46 16.28 37.96
C ASP A 61 -6.16 16.54 39.29
N GLY A 62 -5.39 16.66 40.39
CA GLY A 62 -5.92 16.81 41.74
C GLY A 62 -6.43 15.50 42.38
N ILE A 63 -6.34 14.38 41.67
CA ILE A 63 -6.81 13.07 42.11
C ILE A 63 -5.64 12.08 42.26
N THR A 64 -4.79 12.04 41.22
CA THR A 64 -3.62 11.14 41.18
C THR A 64 -2.34 11.86 41.62
N THR A 65 -1.26 11.09 41.77
CA THR A 65 0.07 11.65 42.06
C THR A 65 0.52 12.52 40.88
N PRO A 66 1.00 13.75 41.13
CA PRO A 66 1.53 14.61 40.08
C PRO A 66 2.69 13.93 39.33
N ILE A 67 2.70 14.07 38.00
CA ILE A 67 3.74 13.50 37.14
C ILE A 67 4.71 14.60 36.72
N ASN A 68 6.00 14.44 37.06
CA ASN A 68 7.07 15.28 36.55
C ASN A 68 7.52 14.76 35.18
N LEU A 69 7.27 15.53 34.13
CA LEU A 69 7.54 15.12 32.75
C LEU A 69 9.04 15.01 32.43
N ASN A 70 9.87 15.86 33.06
CA ASN A 70 11.33 15.79 32.88
C ASN A 70 11.90 14.49 33.44
N GLN A 71 11.44 14.08 34.65
CA GLN A 71 11.83 12.81 35.23
C GLN A 71 11.30 11.63 34.40
N TYR A 72 10.05 11.69 33.97
CA TYR A 72 9.46 10.66 33.12
C TYR A 72 10.25 10.48 31.81
N PHE A 73 10.69 11.58 31.17
CA PHE A 73 11.54 11.52 29.99
C PHE A 73 12.88 10.83 30.27
N GLN A 74 13.54 11.20 31.37
CA GLN A 74 14.82 10.58 31.77
C GLN A 74 14.68 9.07 32.01
N ASP A 75 13.64 8.65 32.73
CA ASP A 75 13.47 7.28 33.13
C ASP A 75 13.01 6.34 32.00
N ASN A 76 12.33 6.88 30.98
CA ASN A 76 11.65 6.02 29.97
C ASN A 76 12.10 6.25 28.52
N ILE A 77 12.71 7.37 28.20
CA ILE A 77 12.94 7.74 26.80
C ILE A 77 14.42 8.05 26.53
N GLN A 78 15.11 8.68 27.44
CA GLN A 78 16.46 9.19 27.23
C GLN A 78 17.45 8.11 26.77
N ASP A 79 17.40 6.91 27.31
CA ASP A 79 18.27 5.79 26.93
C ASP A 79 18.01 5.26 25.51
N SER A 80 16.83 5.53 24.95
CA SER A 80 16.46 5.13 23.59
C SER A 80 16.79 6.20 22.54
N LEU A 81 17.30 7.37 22.96
CA LEU A 81 17.59 8.48 22.09
C LEU A 81 18.90 8.25 21.33
N HIS A 82 18.85 8.32 20.02
CA HIS A 82 20.01 8.36 19.14
C HIS A 82 19.93 9.58 18.25
N GLN A 83 21.05 10.11 17.79
CA GLN A 83 21.08 11.25 16.88
C GLN A 83 22.02 11.00 15.72
N ASP A 84 21.58 11.40 14.53
CA ASP A 84 22.40 11.43 13.33
C ASP A 84 22.42 12.84 12.74
N HIS A 85 23.50 13.15 12.05
CA HIS A 85 23.69 14.43 11.36
C HIS A 85 23.83 14.20 9.87
N PHE A 86 23.18 15.03 9.09
CA PHE A 86 23.37 15.03 7.64
C PHE A 86 23.36 16.44 7.09
N GLN A 87 23.96 16.60 5.93
CA GLN A 87 24.07 17.88 5.25
C GLN A 87 23.36 17.85 3.90
N ILE A 88 22.56 18.87 3.64
CA ILE A 88 21.97 19.10 2.32
C ILE A 88 22.40 20.48 1.88
N LYS A 89 23.20 20.56 0.80
CA LYS A 89 23.89 21.80 0.39
C LYS A 89 24.67 22.43 1.56
N ASP A 90 24.35 23.67 1.89
CA ASP A 90 25.01 24.44 2.94
C ASP A 90 24.30 24.34 4.30
N SER A 91 23.25 23.54 4.40
CA SER A 91 22.43 23.41 5.60
C SER A 91 22.68 22.09 6.31
N GLU A 92 22.96 22.15 7.60
CA GLU A 92 23.09 21.00 8.47
C GLU A 92 21.73 20.67 9.12
N PHE A 93 21.46 19.38 9.18
CA PHE A 93 20.25 18.82 9.77
C PHE A 93 20.64 17.80 10.83
N THR A 94 19.91 17.80 11.93
CA THR A 94 20.02 16.76 12.96
C THR A 94 18.70 16.01 13.00
N ILE A 95 18.76 14.68 12.95
CA ILE A 95 17.62 13.81 13.20
C ILE A 95 17.81 13.12 14.54
N TYR A 96 16.80 13.19 15.39
CA TYR A 96 16.72 12.44 16.63
C TYR A 96 15.83 11.23 16.42
N HIS A 97 16.36 10.04 16.70
CA HIS A 97 15.67 8.78 16.61
C HIS A 97 15.21 8.35 18.00
N VAL A 98 13.93 8.06 18.13
CA VAL A 98 13.31 7.67 19.40
C VAL A 98 12.45 6.44 19.23
N ARG A 99 12.54 5.51 20.14
CA ARG A 99 11.65 4.34 20.24
C ARG A 99 10.66 4.58 21.38
N LEU A 100 9.38 4.70 21.02
CA LEU A 100 8.32 4.92 22.01
C LEU A 100 7.54 3.62 22.23
N PRO A 101 7.68 2.99 23.39
CA PRO A 101 6.91 1.79 23.72
C PRO A 101 5.43 2.11 23.91
N GLU A 102 5.11 3.33 24.32
CA GLU A 102 3.76 3.84 24.55
C GLU A 102 3.64 5.30 24.11
N GLY A 103 2.43 5.77 23.90
CA GLY A 103 2.14 7.18 23.53
C GLY A 103 1.95 7.39 22.04
N ALA A 104 2.78 6.81 21.20
CA ALA A 104 2.64 6.87 19.74
C ALA A 104 1.65 5.81 19.20
N ASP A 105 0.92 6.17 18.15
CA ASP A 105 -0.06 5.32 17.45
C ASP A 105 0.42 4.88 16.06
N ALA A 106 1.50 5.48 15.56
CA ALA A 106 2.12 5.19 14.26
C ALA A 106 3.61 5.56 14.25
N HIS A 107 4.36 5.00 13.31
CA HIS A 107 5.72 5.45 13.02
C HIS A 107 5.66 6.79 12.29
N ARG A 108 6.31 7.82 12.85
CA ARG A 108 6.25 9.20 12.34
C ARG A 108 7.62 9.85 12.22
N LEU A 109 7.70 10.78 11.29
CA LEU A 109 8.81 11.73 11.19
C LEU A 109 8.24 13.13 11.34
N HIS A 110 8.73 13.86 12.33
CA HIS A 110 8.34 15.22 12.65
C HIS A 110 9.39 16.22 12.16
N PHE A 111 8.94 17.24 11.45
CA PHE A 111 9.75 18.38 11.04
C PHE A 111 9.53 19.49 12.05
N CYS A 112 10.61 19.91 12.72
CA CYS A 112 10.55 20.85 13.82
C CYS A 112 11.24 22.16 13.48
N ALA A 113 10.67 23.26 13.96
CA ALA A 113 11.30 24.56 13.97
C ALA A 113 11.23 25.17 15.36
N ASN A 114 12.32 25.79 15.81
CA ASN A 114 12.43 26.34 17.16
C ASN A 114 12.01 25.36 18.25
N MET A 115 12.44 24.09 18.10
CA MET A 115 12.11 22.98 19.02
C MET A 115 10.63 22.63 19.11
N GLN A 116 9.80 23.07 18.18
CA GLN A 116 8.38 22.74 18.10
C GLN A 116 8.08 21.96 16.83
N GLU A 117 7.25 20.94 16.93
CA GLU A 117 6.69 20.23 15.77
C GLU A 117 5.84 21.19 14.93
N ILE A 118 6.09 21.23 13.63
CA ILE A 118 5.35 22.04 12.66
C ILE A 118 4.59 21.13 11.69
N GLU A 119 5.28 20.13 11.14
CA GLU A 119 4.69 19.15 10.21
C GLU A 119 5.14 17.75 10.58
N SER A 120 4.33 16.76 10.25
CA SER A 120 4.71 15.35 10.38
C SER A 120 4.27 14.52 9.20
N VAL A 121 4.95 13.40 8.99
CA VAL A 121 4.60 12.40 7.98
C VAL A 121 4.55 11.00 8.59
N GLU A 122 3.59 10.19 8.17
CA GLU A 122 3.54 8.79 8.56
C GLU A 122 4.50 7.97 7.70
N LEU A 123 5.43 7.28 8.35
CA LEU A 123 6.50 6.54 7.68
C LEU A 123 6.00 5.32 6.89
N LYS A 124 4.84 4.76 7.21
CA LYS A 124 4.23 3.66 6.44
C LYS A 124 4.01 3.98 4.95
N ASN A 125 3.88 5.27 4.60
CA ASN A 125 3.70 5.71 3.22
C ASN A 125 5.00 5.66 2.41
N TYR A 126 6.15 5.57 3.07
CA TYR A 126 7.48 5.58 2.47
C TYR A 126 8.29 4.31 2.75
N ILE A 127 8.03 3.66 3.89
CA ILE A 127 8.65 2.40 4.29
C ILE A 127 7.52 1.40 4.56
N PRO A 128 7.18 0.55 3.58
CA PRO A 128 6.01 -0.34 3.67
C PRO A 128 6.04 -1.30 4.86
N ASN A 129 7.22 -1.59 5.39
CA ASN A 129 7.40 -2.47 6.55
C ASN A 129 6.99 -1.84 7.89
N LEU A 130 6.78 -0.52 7.93
CA LEU A 130 6.41 0.22 9.14
C LEU A 130 4.88 0.42 9.27
N GLN A 131 4.09 -0.62 9.00
CA GLN A 131 2.63 -0.57 9.14
C GLN A 131 2.17 -0.70 10.60
N LYS A 132 2.88 -1.53 11.37
CA LYS A 132 2.53 -1.89 12.74
C LYS A 132 3.70 -1.64 13.67
N ARG A 133 3.43 -1.73 14.96
CA ARG A 133 4.45 -1.69 16.02
C ARG A 133 5.55 -2.73 15.75
N ILE A 134 6.81 -2.32 15.88
CA ILE A 134 7.95 -3.23 15.84
C ILE A 134 8.01 -3.96 17.19
N VAL A 135 8.01 -5.28 17.15
CA VAL A 135 8.07 -6.13 18.35
C VAL A 135 9.30 -7.05 18.24
N PRO A 136 10.49 -6.58 18.68
CA PRO A 136 11.67 -7.42 18.69
C PRO A 136 11.60 -8.47 19.78
N PRO A 137 12.29 -9.61 19.63
CA PRO A 137 12.32 -10.66 20.67
C PRO A 137 12.82 -10.17 22.03
N SER A 138 13.71 -9.18 22.05
CA SER A 138 14.26 -8.57 23.26
C SER A 138 13.32 -7.59 23.96
N GLU A 139 12.31 -7.08 23.25
CA GLU A 139 11.39 -6.05 23.74
C GLU A 139 9.94 -6.46 23.44
N PRO A 140 9.31 -7.34 24.26
CA PRO A 140 7.98 -7.89 23.99
C PRO A 140 6.86 -6.84 23.91
N ALA A 141 7.03 -5.69 24.59
CA ALA A 141 6.09 -4.56 24.48
C ALA A 141 6.12 -3.92 23.09
N GLY A 142 7.25 -4.05 22.39
CA GLY A 142 7.48 -3.40 21.12
C GLY A 142 7.48 -1.88 21.21
N PHE A 143 7.70 -1.21 20.07
CA PHE A 143 7.74 0.25 20.02
C PHE A 143 7.21 0.79 18.68
N PHE A 144 6.80 2.05 18.69
CA PHE A 144 6.72 2.88 17.50
C PHE A 144 7.97 3.74 17.40
N TYR A 145 8.51 3.83 16.20
CA TYR A 145 9.60 4.74 15.91
C TYR A 145 9.06 6.15 15.66
N VAL A 146 9.70 7.14 16.26
CA VAL A 146 9.42 8.55 16.02
C VAL A 146 10.74 9.28 15.77
N GLY A 147 10.84 9.98 14.64
CA GLY A 147 11.98 10.80 14.28
C GLY A 147 11.65 12.29 14.41
N TYR A 148 12.62 13.11 14.85
CA TYR A 148 12.49 14.55 14.91
C TYR A 148 13.63 15.19 14.17
N ILE A 149 13.33 15.98 13.13
CA ILE A 149 14.32 16.74 12.35
C ILE A 149 14.33 18.17 12.84
N VAL A 150 15.52 18.67 13.17
CA VAL A 150 15.77 20.04 13.52
C VAL A 150 16.89 20.61 12.66
N SER A 151 16.79 21.89 12.31
CA SER A 151 17.81 22.61 11.53
C SER A 151 17.59 24.11 11.62
N SER A 152 18.66 24.88 11.59
CA SER A 152 18.59 26.35 11.45
C SER A 152 17.89 26.78 10.15
N TYR A 153 17.98 25.94 9.10
CA TYR A 153 17.21 26.13 7.86
C TYR A 153 15.72 26.07 8.10
N LEU A 154 15.23 25.01 8.78
CA LEU A 154 13.81 24.87 9.13
C LEU A 154 13.33 26.01 10.03
N ASP A 155 14.16 26.45 10.96
CA ASP A 155 13.86 27.62 11.82
C ASP A 155 13.65 28.90 11.00
N SER A 156 14.38 29.04 9.91
CA SER A 156 14.34 30.25 9.05
C SER A 156 13.15 30.28 8.09
N ILE A 157 12.60 29.12 7.69
CA ILE A 157 11.54 29.04 6.69
C ILE A 157 10.15 28.74 7.31
N VAL A 158 10.05 28.64 8.63
CA VAL A 158 8.74 28.45 9.29
C VAL A 158 7.93 29.75 9.20
N ASN A 159 6.66 29.63 8.86
CA ASN A 159 5.76 30.78 8.79
C ASN A 159 5.51 31.40 10.18
N VAL A 160 5.05 32.67 10.21
CA VAL A 160 4.82 33.42 11.44
C VAL A 160 3.84 32.72 12.40
N THR A 161 2.87 31.97 11.87
CA THR A 161 1.87 31.24 12.67
C THR A 161 2.36 29.86 13.12
N ARG A 162 3.56 29.44 12.71
CA ARG A 162 4.17 28.13 13.03
C ARG A 162 3.27 26.93 12.71
N THR A 163 2.61 26.98 11.55
CA THR A 163 1.69 25.94 11.10
C THR A 163 2.15 25.21 9.84
N LYS A 164 3.16 25.76 9.14
CA LYS A 164 3.75 25.18 7.92
C LYS A 164 5.12 25.78 7.65
N PHE A 165 5.89 25.09 6.80
CA PHE A 165 7.13 25.62 6.25
C PHE A 165 6.87 26.26 4.87
N ASP A 166 7.53 27.37 4.61
CA ASP A 166 7.50 28.06 3.32
C ASP A 166 8.76 27.65 2.52
N TYR A 167 8.72 26.41 1.96
CA TYR A 167 9.79 25.91 1.10
C TYR A 167 9.85 26.71 -0.19
N ASP A 168 11.05 26.99 -0.71
CA ASP A 168 11.23 27.72 -1.96
C ASP A 168 10.63 26.93 -3.14
N GLU A 169 9.66 27.52 -3.87
CA GLU A 169 9.00 26.90 -5.02
C GLU A 169 9.98 26.60 -6.18
N LYS A 170 11.11 27.29 -6.26
CA LYS A 170 12.17 27.02 -7.24
C LYS A 170 12.88 25.70 -7.01
N ASP A 171 12.88 25.20 -5.78
CA ASP A 171 13.46 23.90 -5.41
C ASP A 171 12.48 22.73 -5.69
N ALA A 172 11.19 23.01 -5.83
CA ALA A 172 10.17 21.99 -6.13
C ALA A 172 10.24 21.44 -7.58
N GLN A 173 10.81 22.22 -8.53
CA GLN A 173 10.96 21.80 -9.93
C GLN A 173 12.29 21.09 -10.26
N ILE A 174 13.27 21.11 -9.37
CA ILE A 174 14.59 20.49 -9.56
C ILE A 174 14.81 19.45 -8.44
N SER A 175 14.13 18.34 -8.58
CA SER A 175 13.93 17.30 -7.55
C SER A 175 15.17 16.52 -7.12
N LEU A 176 16.37 16.84 -7.55
CA LEU A 176 17.62 16.16 -7.18
C LEU A 176 18.69 17.06 -6.55
N THR A 177 18.49 18.39 -6.51
CA THR A 177 19.52 19.34 -6.05
C THR A 177 18.99 20.45 -5.14
N GLY A 178 17.70 20.48 -4.80
CA GLY A 178 17.08 21.51 -3.96
C GLY A 178 17.04 21.14 -2.47
N THR A 179 16.95 22.16 -1.59
CA THR A 179 16.68 21.95 -0.15
C THR A 179 15.16 21.89 0.10
N GLY A 180 14.41 21.33 -0.83
CA GLY A 180 12.97 21.14 -0.71
C GLY A 180 12.59 20.04 0.28
N LYS A 181 11.31 19.97 0.64
CA LYS A 181 10.76 18.95 1.55
C LYS A 181 11.14 17.53 1.13
N ASP A 182 11.04 17.21 -0.17
CA ASP A 182 11.31 15.86 -0.68
C ASP A 182 12.78 15.46 -0.53
N SER A 183 13.72 16.40 -0.69
CA SER A 183 15.14 16.12 -0.50
C SER A 183 15.45 15.85 0.97
N ILE A 184 14.92 16.67 1.90
CA ILE A 184 15.08 16.46 3.34
C ILE A 184 14.47 15.12 3.74
N LEU A 185 13.26 14.84 3.25
CA LEU A 185 12.58 13.58 3.53
C LEU A 185 13.38 12.37 3.00
N SER A 186 13.89 12.42 1.78
CA SER A 186 14.66 11.32 1.18
C SER A 186 15.89 10.97 2.03
N VAL A 187 16.72 11.97 2.37
CA VAL A 187 17.93 11.74 3.19
C VAL A 187 17.55 11.26 4.60
N SER A 188 16.48 11.81 5.16
CA SER A 188 15.98 11.37 6.48
C SER A 188 15.49 9.93 6.47
N LEU A 189 14.82 9.49 5.38
CA LEU A 189 14.38 8.10 5.23
C LEU A 189 15.56 7.13 5.18
N ASP A 190 16.67 7.52 4.54
CA ASP A 190 17.89 6.70 4.51
C ASP A 190 18.54 6.61 5.90
N ALA A 191 18.59 7.71 6.66
CA ALA A 191 19.04 7.69 8.05
C ALA A 191 18.14 6.80 8.93
N ILE A 192 16.81 6.89 8.77
CA ILE A 192 15.84 6.06 9.50
C ILE A 192 16.03 4.57 9.17
N LYS A 193 16.20 4.23 7.89
CA LYS A 193 16.47 2.85 7.47
C LYS A 193 17.78 2.34 8.06
N GLY A 194 18.82 3.19 8.11
CA GLY A 194 20.09 2.87 8.76
C GLY A 194 19.91 2.57 10.25
N TYR A 195 19.21 3.44 10.98
CA TYR A 195 18.95 3.27 12.42
C TYR A 195 18.10 2.01 12.72
N LEU A 196 17.11 1.71 11.87
CA LEU A 196 16.22 0.56 12.02
C LEU A 196 16.70 -0.69 11.28
N CYS A 197 17.92 -0.72 10.72
CA CYS A 197 18.37 -1.75 9.78
C CYS A 197 18.19 -3.18 10.31
N ASP A 198 18.53 -3.44 11.57
CA ASP A 198 18.43 -4.77 12.18
C ASP A 198 16.96 -5.23 12.24
N TYR A 199 16.05 -4.33 12.64
CA TYR A 199 14.62 -4.63 12.73
C TYR A 199 13.98 -4.79 11.36
N LEU A 200 14.31 -3.89 10.41
CA LEU A 200 13.80 -3.95 9.04
C LEU A 200 14.29 -5.20 8.31
N SER A 201 15.55 -5.60 8.50
CA SER A 201 16.11 -6.82 7.90
C SER A 201 15.40 -8.09 8.37
N ASP A 202 15.06 -8.19 9.66
CA ASP A 202 14.28 -9.32 10.18
C ASP A 202 12.84 -9.35 9.64
N ILE A 203 12.20 -8.17 9.55
CA ILE A 203 10.87 -8.03 8.95
C ILE A 203 10.91 -8.39 7.46
N ASP A 204 11.91 -7.90 6.71
CA ASP A 204 12.07 -8.20 5.29
C ASP A 204 12.29 -9.69 5.05
N ARG A 205 13.14 -10.33 5.83
CA ARG A 205 13.37 -11.78 5.74
C ARG A 205 12.08 -12.57 5.92
N LYS A 206 11.31 -12.27 6.97
CA LYS A 206 10.02 -12.94 7.25
C LYS A 206 8.99 -12.67 6.14
N LYS A 207 8.96 -11.43 5.63
CA LYS A 207 8.09 -11.04 4.51
C LYS A 207 8.45 -11.81 3.23
N HIS A 208 9.72 -11.91 2.87
CA HIS A 208 10.17 -12.67 1.72
C HIS A 208 9.79 -14.15 1.85
N GLU A 209 10.06 -14.78 3.00
CA GLU A 209 9.66 -16.15 3.27
C GLU A 209 8.14 -16.36 3.13
N GLN A 210 7.34 -15.40 3.63
CA GLN A 210 5.88 -15.44 3.50
C GLN A 210 5.42 -15.35 2.05
N ILE A 211 5.97 -14.39 1.28
CA ILE A 211 5.63 -14.19 -0.14
C ILE A 211 6.04 -15.41 -0.95
N ASP A 212 7.26 -15.93 -0.76
CA ASP A 212 7.76 -17.09 -1.48
C ASP A 212 6.90 -18.33 -1.19
N ASN A 213 6.54 -18.57 0.07
CA ASN A 213 5.66 -19.68 0.44
C ASN A 213 4.28 -19.55 -0.19
N PHE A 214 3.70 -18.34 -0.18
CA PHE A 214 2.42 -18.08 -0.80
C PHE A 214 2.45 -18.32 -2.32
N VAL A 215 3.48 -17.79 -2.99
CA VAL A 215 3.66 -17.98 -4.44
C VAL A 215 3.98 -19.44 -4.78
N ALA A 216 4.75 -20.14 -3.96
CA ALA A 216 5.08 -21.54 -4.23
C ALA A 216 3.86 -22.47 -4.13
N ASN A 217 3.01 -22.26 -3.12
CA ASN A 217 1.97 -23.23 -2.73
C ASN A 217 0.56 -22.81 -3.18
N GLU A 218 0.24 -21.50 -3.17
CA GLU A 218 -1.11 -21.02 -3.40
C GLU A 218 -1.27 -20.33 -4.77
N ARG A 219 -0.29 -19.52 -5.18
CA ARG A 219 -0.38 -18.68 -6.38
C ARG A 219 0.91 -18.72 -7.25
N PRO A 220 1.23 -19.86 -7.87
CA PRO A 220 2.45 -19.98 -8.70
C PRO A 220 2.52 -19.01 -9.88
N THR A 221 1.40 -18.43 -10.27
CA THR A 221 1.29 -17.45 -11.36
C THR A 221 2.11 -16.19 -11.12
N TYR A 222 2.34 -15.80 -9.85
CA TYR A 222 3.15 -14.63 -9.54
C TYR A 222 4.67 -14.87 -9.55
N ARG A 223 5.12 -16.11 -9.77
CA ARG A 223 6.55 -16.45 -9.78
C ARG A 223 7.34 -15.63 -10.79
N TYR A 224 6.77 -15.41 -11.98
CA TYR A 224 7.42 -14.60 -13.02
C TYR A 224 7.54 -13.13 -12.64
N LEU A 225 6.51 -12.58 -11.98
CA LEU A 225 6.55 -11.21 -11.47
C LEU A 225 7.75 -11.02 -10.53
N LEU A 226 7.85 -11.85 -9.50
CA LEU A 226 8.91 -11.74 -8.50
C LEU A 226 10.31 -11.98 -9.08
N HIS A 227 10.43 -12.90 -10.05
CA HIS A 227 11.71 -13.17 -10.72
C HIS A 227 12.18 -12.00 -11.59
N LYS A 228 11.26 -11.34 -12.30
CA LYS A 228 11.60 -10.23 -13.20
C LYS A 228 11.62 -8.87 -12.52
N ARG A 229 10.92 -8.73 -11.43
CA ARG A 229 10.76 -7.49 -10.68
C ARG A 229 10.95 -7.73 -9.18
N PRO A 230 12.18 -8.06 -8.74
CA PRO A 230 12.45 -8.32 -7.33
C PRO A 230 12.15 -7.12 -6.43
N GLU A 231 12.17 -5.89 -6.98
CA GLU A 231 11.77 -4.68 -6.27
C GLU A 231 10.30 -4.70 -5.77
N VAL A 232 9.49 -5.65 -6.22
CA VAL A 232 8.12 -5.84 -5.74
C VAL A 232 8.10 -6.28 -4.28
N TYR A 233 9.08 -7.09 -3.84
CA TYR A 233 9.21 -7.45 -2.43
C TYR A 233 9.29 -6.23 -1.52
N ASP A 234 10.04 -5.20 -1.92
CA ASP A 234 10.23 -3.99 -1.12
C ASP A 234 8.96 -3.12 -1.04
N LYS A 235 8.10 -3.22 -2.06
CA LYS A 235 6.86 -2.42 -2.16
C LYS A 235 5.68 -3.03 -1.43
N ILE A 236 5.70 -4.34 -1.20
CA ILE A 236 4.64 -5.05 -0.48
C ILE A 236 4.80 -4.81 1.03
N PRO A 237 3.72 -4.41 1.73
CA PRO A 237 3.72 -4.31 3.19
C PRO A 237 3.97 -5.67 3.85
N ALA A 238 4.64 -5.65 5.00
CA ALA A 238 4.84 -6.86 5.80
C ALA A 238 3.53 -7.33 6.48
N GLU A 239 3.47 -8.61 6.86
CA GLU A 239 2.39 -9.24 7.64
C GLU A 239 0.99 -9.13 7.02
N LEU A 240 0.90 -9.19 5.70
CA LEU A 240 -0.39 -9.27 5.01
C LEU A 240 -1.00 -10.67 5.17
N LYS A 241 -2.32 -10.74 5.29
CA LYS A 241 -3.06 -11.99 5.14
C LYS A 241 -3.05 -12.44 3.67
N ALA A 242 -3.25 -13.74 3.42
CA ALA A 242 -3.19 -14.32 2.07
C ALA A 242 -4.04 -13.58 1.03
N GLU A 243 -5.28 -13.21 1.37
CA GLU A 243 -6.17 -12.46 0.47
C GLU A 243 -5.65 -11.06 0.13
N ALA A 244 -5.09 -10.35 1.13
CA ALA A 244 -4.52 -9.02 0.92
C ALA A 244 -3.21 -9.10 0.14
N LEU A 245 -2.41 -10.15 0.35
CA LEU A 245 -1.19 -10.42 -0.39
C LEU A 245 -1.48 -10.73 -1.86
N ASP A 246 -2.51 -11.55 -2.14
CA ASP A 246 -2.98 -11.82 -3.51
C ASP A 246 -3.36 -10.53 -4.23
N LEU A 247 -4.12 -9.66 -3.56
CA LEU A 247 -4.53 -8.37 -4.10
C LEU A 247 -3.33 -7.46 -4.41
N GLU A 248 -2.35 -7.38 -3.51
CA GLU A 248 -1.15 -6.55 -3.73
C GLU A 248 -0.29 -7.08 -4.86
N LEU A 249 -0.05 -8.39 -4.94
CA LEU A 249 0.67 -9.00 -6.05
C LEU A 249 -0.05 -8.76 -7.39
N HIS A 250 -1.38 -8.90 -7.41
CA HIS A 250 -2.18 -8.62 -8.61
C HIS A 250 -2.08 -7.17 -9.07
N LYS A 251 -2.11 -6.20 -8.16
CA LYS A 251 -1.87 -4.78 -8.49
C LYS A 251 -0.52 -4.57 -9.19
N HIS A 252 0.53 -5.23 -8.71
CA HIS A 252 1.86 -5.14 -9.31
C HIS A 252 1.92 -5.76 -10.70
N VAL A 253 1.18 -6.85 -10.97
CA VAL A 253 1.01 -7.39 -12.33
C VAL A 253 0.33 -6.34 -13.23
N GLN A 254 -0.76 -5.72 -12.79
CA GLN A 254 -1.47 -4.70 -13.56
C GLN A 254 -0.61 -3.46 -13.86
N ILE A 255 0.23 -3.04 -12.89
CA ILE A 255 1.19 -1.95 -13.10
C ILE A 255 2.19 -2.35 -14.19
N TRP A 256 2.75 -3.55 -14.12
CA TRP A 256 3.68 -4.05 -15.11
C TRP A 256 3.06 -4.16 -16.50
N GLU A 257 1.84 -4.69 -16.61
CA GLU A 257 1.09 -4.70 -17.87
C GLU A 257 0.93 -3.31 -18.50
N ARG A 258 0.61 -2.32 -17.68
CA ARG A 258 0.45 -0.94 -18.13
C ARG A 258 1.77 -0.37 -18.64
N GLU A 259 2.85 -0.59 -17.92
CA GLU A 259 4.20 -0.19 -18.31
C GLU A 259 4.60 -0.82 -19.66
N LEU A 260 4.38 -2.12 -19.84
CA LEU A 260 4.65 -2.81 -21.10
C LEU A 260 3.81 -2.26 -22.25
N LYS A 261 2.53 -1.98 -22.04
CA LYS A 261 1.68 -1.34 -23.05
C LYS A 261 2.18 0.05 -23.45
N GLN A 262 2.68 0.83 -22.50
CA GLN A 262 3.26 2.16 -22.78
C GLN A 262 4.58 2.03 -23.54
N GLN A 263 5.48 1.13 -23.13
CA GLN A 263 6.73 0.85 -23.82
C GLN A 263 6.50 0.38 -25.27
N GLY A 264 5.52 -0.51 -25.48
CA GLY A 264 5.16 -0.98 -26.83
C GLY A 264 4.70 0.15 -27.74
N LYS A 265 3.84 1.05 -27.25
CA LYS A 265 3.40 2.22 -28.02
C LYS A 265 4.56 3.18 -28.34
N GLN A 266 5.50 3.33 -27.44
CA GLN A 266 6.68 4.18 -27.67
C GLN A 266 7.58 3.57 -28.73
N LEU A 267 7.90 2.26 -28.60
CA LEU A 267 8.69 1.53 -29.60
C LEU A 267 8.03 1.55 -31.00
N GLU A 268 6.70 1.44 -31.07
CA GLU A 268 5.97 1.53 -32.33
C GLU A 268 6.11 2.92 -32.99
N ARG A 269 6.08 4.00 -32.21
CA ARG A 269 6.31 5.37 -32.73
C ARG A 269 7.73 5.53 -33.22
N GLU A 270 8.70 5.14 -32.42
CA GLU A 270 10.13 5.21 -32.78
C GLU A 270 10.45 4.41 -34.03
N ALA A 271 9.88 3.20 -34.18
CA ALA A 271 10.04 2.39 -35.38
C ALA A 271 9.44 3.04 -36.64
N LYS A 272 8.36 3.84 -36.49
CA LYS A 272 7.76 4.58 -37.63
C LYS A 272 8.55 5.84 -37.96
N GLU A 273 9.21 6.46 -37.00
CA GLU A 273 9.99 7.69 -37.17
C GLU A 273 11.45 7.42 -37.64
N ALA A 274 11.99 6.26 -37.32
CA ALA A 274 13.34 5.84 -37.72
C ALA A 274 13.35 5.42 -39.19
N ALA A 275 13.73 6.35 -40.05
CA ALA A 275 13.79 6.12 -41.52
C ALA A 275 14.98 5.25 -41.97
N SER A 276 16.01 5.02 -41.17
CA SER A 276 17.14 4.11 -41.47
C SER A 276 18.01 3.94 -40.21
N ASP A 277 18.49 2.73 -39.97
CA ASP A 277 19.39 2.26 -38.91
C ASP A 277 18.77 2.21 -37.51
N ALA A 278 18.32 1.02 -37.15
CA ALA A 278 17.98 0.71 -35.76
C ALA A 278 19.23 0.85 -34.89
N ASP A 279 19.29 1.88 -34.06
CA ASP A 279 20.34 2.08 -33.06
C ASP A 279 20.39 0.90 -32.07
N ALA A 280 21.59 0.54 -31.62
CA ALA A 280 21.81 -0.53 -30.65
C ALA A 280 20.92 -0.37 -29.39
N THR A 281 20.62 0.87 -29.01
CA THR A 281 19.72 1.21 -27.90
C THR A 281 18.24 0.84 -28.15
N PHE A 282 17.79 0.92 -29.43
CA PHE A 282 16.45 0.46 -29.81
C PHE A 282 16.35 -1.07 -29.71
N GLN A 283 17.37 -1.78 -30.21
CA GLN A 283 17.42 -3.25 -30.17
C GLN A 283 17.35 -3.75 -28.71
N GLU A 284 18.15 -3.18 -27.81
CA GLU A 284 18.16 -3.54 -26.39
C GLU A 284 16.80 -3.29 -25.72
N ARG A 285 16.17 -2.14 -26.00
CA ARG A 285 14.85 -1.81 -25.48
C ARG A 285 13.77 -2.73 -26.03
N PHE A 286 13.84 -3.08 -27.31
CA PHE A 286 12.92 -4.02 -27.93
C PHE A 286 13.07 -5.44 -27.32
N GLU A 287 14.26 -5.93 -27.12
CA GLU A 287 14.51 -7.23 -26.49
C GLU A 287 13.97 -7.27 -25.06
N LYS A 288 14.18 -6.22 -24.29
CA LYS A 288 13.64 -6.09 -22.93
C LYS A 288 12.10 -6.09 -22.93
N TYR A 289 11.49 -5.32 -23.81
CA TYR A 289 10.04 -5.28 -24.01
C TYR A 289 9.50 -6.67 -24.39
N TRP A 290 10.11 -7.33 -25.40
CA TRP A 290 9.70 -8.63 -25.88
C TRP A 290 9.80 -9.72 -24.79
N SER A 291 10.86 -9.71 -24.02
CA SER A 291 11.00 -10.59 -22.86
C SER A 291 9.86 -10.38 -21.85
N GLY A 292 9.53 -9.12 -21.52
CA GLY A 292 8.43 -8.78 -20.62
C GLY A 292 7.06 -9.26 -21.12
N VAL A 293 6.76 -9.02 -22.40
CA VAL A 293 5.50 -9.48 -23.03
C VAL A 293 5.40 -11.01 -23.02
N THR A 294 6.50 -11.69 -23.33
CA THR A 294 6.54 -13.16 -23.34
C THR A 294 6.28 -13.74 -21.95
N ASP A 295 6.90 -13.18 -20.92
CA ASP A 295 6.74 -13.65 -19.55
C ASP A 295 5.33 -13.37 -19.01
N LEU A 296 4.76 -12.21 -19.32
CA LEU A 296 3.38 -11.87 -18.99
C LEU A 296 2.40 -12.82 -19.69
N SER A 297 2.59 -13.10 -20.98
CA SER A 297 1.75 -14.04 -21.74
C SER A 297 1.79 -15.44 -21.16
N LYS A 298 2.96 -15.92 -20.70
CA LYS A 298 3.08 -17.21 -20.01
C LYS A 298 2.30 -17.21 -18.68
N THR A 299 2.33 -16.11 -17.93
CA THR A 299 1.57 -15.95 -16.68
C THR A 299 0.07 -16.02 -16.95
N CYS A 300 -0.43 -15.26 -17.93
CA CYS A 300 -1.84 -15.29 -18.33
C CYS A 300 -2.28 -16.69 -18.78
N LEU A 301 -1.42 -17.38 -19.54
CA LEU A 301 -1.68 -18.76 -19.97
C LEU A 301 -1.74 -19.72 -18.76
N ALA A 302 -0.84 -19.59 -17.81
CA ALA A 302 -0.84 -20.43 -16.62
C ALA A 302 -2.11 -20.21 -15.77
N GLU A 303 -2.57 -18.96 -15.61
CA GLU A 303 -3.84 -18.66 -14.95
C GLU A 303 -5.03 -19.27 -15.69
N TYR A 304 -5.08 -19.08 -17.00
CA TYR A 304 -6.12 -19.67 -17.83
C TYR A 304 -6.21 -21.19 -17.65
N VAL A 305 -5.08 -21.89 -17.76
CA VAL A 305 -5.02 -23.34 -17.58
C VAL A 305 -5.48 -23.77 -16.19
N THR A 306 -5.07 -23.03 -15.16
CA THR A 306 -5.46 -23.33 -13.77
C THR A 306 -6.95 -23.14 -13.55
N ARG A 307 -7.53 -22.04 -14.04
CA ARG A 307 -8.99 -21.78 -13.95
C ARG A 307 -9.79 -22.83 -14.71
N ARG A 308 -9.34 -23.16 -15.92
CA ARG A 308 -9.99 -24.21 -16.73
C ARG A 308 -9.97 -25.56 -16.01
N LYS A 309 -8.84 -25.94 -15.41
CA LYS A 309 -8.76 -27.18 -14.63
C LYS A 309 -9.77 -27.20 -13.49
N THR A 310 -9.91 -26.13 -12.74
CA THR A 310 -10.89 -26.02 -11.65
C THR A 310 -12.32 -26.24 -12.16
N ILE A 311 -12.68 -25.59 -13.26
CA ILE A 311 -14.02 -25.74 -13.86
C ILE A 311 -14.23 -27.16 -14.36
N LEU A 312 -13.24 -27.78 -15.02
CA LEU A 312 -13.33 -29.15 -15.46
C LEU A 312 -13.51 -30.14 -14.30
N THR A 313 -12.84 -29.90 -13.16
CA THR A 313 -13.07 -30.73 -11.95
C THR A 313 -14.49 -30.59 -11.43
N ILE A 314 -15.07 -29.37 -11.43
CA ILE A 314 -16.47 -29.16 -11.05
C ILE A 314 -17.41 -29.87 -12.01
N LEU A 315 -17.12 -29.86 -13.33
CA LEU A 315 -17.90 -30.60 -14.33
C LEU A 315 -17.79 -32.12 -14.15
N GLU A 316 -16.60 -32.65 -13.89
CA GLU A 316 -16.39 -34.05 -13.56
C GLU A 316 -17.24 -34.48 -12.36
N ASP A 317 -17.24 -33.71 -11.29
CA ASP A 317 -18.06 -33.94 -10.11
C ASP A 317 -19.56 -33.89 -10.44
N ALA A 318 -20.00 -32.95 -11.29
CA ALA A 318 -21.38 -32.82 -11.71
C ALA A 318 -21.85 -33.99 -12.59
N LEU A 319 -20.94 -34.58 -13.37
CA LEU A 319 -21.18 -35.76 -14.21
C LEU A 319 -21.12 -37.08 -13.44
N THR A 320 -20.73 -37.06 -12.16
CA THR A 320 -20.67 -38.28 -11.35
C THR A 320 -22.08 -38.80 -11.09
N ILE A 321 -22.31 -40.08 -11.42
CA ILE A 321 -23.59 -40.78 -11.19
C ILE A 321 -23.76 -40.99 -9.68
N GLN A 322 -24.89 -40.54 -9.15
CA GLN A 322 -25.26 -40.77 -7.75
C GLN A 322 -25.71 -42.23 -7.53
N ASP A 323 -25.77 -42.67 -6.27
CA ASP A 323 -26.22 -44.00 -5.88
C ASP A 323 -27.64 -44.33 -6.37
N ASN A 324 -28.47 -43.34 -6.71
CA ASN A 324 -29.80 -43.47 -7.28
C ASN A 324 -29.81 -43.67 -8.81
N GLY A 325 -28.66 -43.78 -9.44
CA GLY A 325 -28.47 -43.92 -10.88
C GLY A 325 -28.74 -42.67 -11.72
N ARG A 326 -28.84 -41.50 -11.07
CA ARG A 326 -29.02 -40.21 -11.75
C ARG A 326 -27.77 -39.35 -11.66
N PHE A 327 -27.54 -38.53 -12.68
CA PHE A 327 -26.51 -37.50 -12.64
C PHE A 327 -26.89 -36.41 -11.63
N LYS A 328 -25.88 -35.81 -10.98
CA LYS A 328 -26.08 -34.55 -10.28
C LYS A 328 -26.60 -33.54 -11.27
N LYS A 329 -27.67 -32.90 -10.93
CA LYS A 329 -28.41 -31.85 -11.64
C LYS A 329 -27.80 -31.37 -12.98
N GLU A 330 -28.44 -31.67 -14.06
CA GLU A 330 -28.21 -31.17 -15.41
C GLU A 330 -28.14 -29.66 -15.47
N ASP A 331 -28.94 -28.96 -14.67
CA ASP A 331 -28.94 -27.51 -14.49
C ASP A 331 -27.56 -26.95 -14.15
N VAL A 332 -26.71 -27.69 -13.44
CA VAL A 332 -25.35 -27.21 -13.07
C VAL A 332 -24.45 -27.14 -14.29
N ILE A 333 -24.52 -28.13 -15.18
CA ILE A 333 -23.72 -28.18 -16.41
C ILE A 333 -24.16 -27.06 -17.35
N HIS A 334 -25.47 -26.88 -17.52
CA HIS A 334 -26.01 -25.77 -18.32
C HIS A 334 -25.62 -24.42 -17.74
N THR A 335 -25.74 -24.20 -16.42
CA THR A 335 -25.35 -22.93 -15.78
C THR A 335 -23.88 -22.60 -15.96
N ILE A 336 -22.99 -23.61 -15.97
CA ILE A 336 -21.55 -23.40 -16.18
C ILE A 336 -21.26 -22.98 -17.63
N ILE A 337 -21.94 -23.59 -18.62
CA ILE A 337 -21.66 -23.37 -20.05
C ILE A 337 -22.50 -22.22 -20.61
N CYS A 338 -23.79 -22.29 -20.40
CA CYS A 338 -24.80 -21.33 -20.85
C CYS A 338 -26.11 -21.58 -20.08
N PRO A 339 -26.73 -20.55 -19.47
CA PRO A 339 -28.03 -20.73 -18.78
C PRO A 339 -29.09 -21.36 -19.65
N MET A 340 -29.90 -22.28 -19.07
CA MET A 340 -30.98 -22.96 -19.79
C MET A 340 -32.02 -21.98 -20.33
N ARG A 341 -32.55 -22.27 -21.49
CA ARG A 341 -33.62 -21.51 -22.17
C ARG A 341 -33.24 -20.09 -22.58
N HIS A 342 -31.95 -19.82 -22.69
CA HIS A 342 -31.44 -18.54 -23.15
C HIS A 342 -30.70 -18.67 -24.48
N THR A 343 -30.53 -17.52 -25.14
CA THR A 343 -29.69 -17.37 -26.32
C THR A 343 -28.60 -16.36 -26.04
N SER A 344 -27.58 -16.33 -26.88
CA SER A 344 -26.52 -15.30 -26.81
C SER A 344 -27.02 -13.85 -26.93
N ASN A 345 -28.28 -13.65 -27.34
CA ASN A 345 -28.91 -12.34 -27.38
C ASN A 345 -29.61 -11.96 -26.07
N ASP A 346 -29.83 -12.92 -25.18
CA ASP A 346 -30.60 -12.78 -23.94
C ASP A 346 -29.71 -12.62 -22.70
N ILE A 347 -28.43 -13.03 -22.80
CA ILE A 347 -27.48 -13.10 -21.68
C ILE A 347 -26.20 -12.31 -21.96
N THR A 348 -25.45 -12.02 -20.91
CA THR A 348 -24.17 -11.30 -21.03
C THR A 348 -23.04 -12.22 -21.51
N PHE A 349 -21.97 -11.64 -22.04
CA PHE A 349 -20.81 -12.40 -22.50
C PHE A 349 -20.17 -13.26 -21.41
N GLU A 350 -20.20 -12.78 -20.15
CA GLU A 350 -19.66 -13.46 -18.97
C GLU A 350 -20.43 -14.75 -18.63
N GLU A 351 -21.68 -14.87 -19.07
CA GLU A 351 -22.53 -16.05 -18.86
C GLU A 351 -22.38 -17.10 -19.95
N MET A 352 -21.58 -16.80 -20.99
CA MET A 352 -21.32 -17.69 -22.13
C MET A 352 -19.92 -18.30 -22.02
N ASN A 353 -19.84 -19.56 -21.55
CA ASN A 353 -18.56 -20.18 -21.21
C ASN A 353 -18.21 -21.38 -22.12
N LEU A 354 -18.59 -21.36 -23.41
CA LEU A 354 -18.26 -22.40 -24.39
C LEU A 354 -16.75 -22.64 -24.57
N TRP A 355 -15.91 -21.63 -24.25
CA TRP A 355 -14.45 -21.73 -24.24
C TRP A 355 -13.92 -22.86 -23.33
N ILE A 356 -14.73 -23.30 -22.37
CA ILE A 356 -14.41 -24.44 -21.50
C ILE A 356 -14.33 -25.74 -22.30
N ILE A 357 -15.22 -25.89 -23.28
CA ILE A 357 -15.26 -27.05 -24.18
C ILE A 357 -14.13 -26.94 -25.21
N ASP A 358 -14.10 -25.81 -25.94
CA ASP A 358 -13.10 -25.53 -26.96
C ASP A 358 -12.89 -24.01 -27.03
N GLU A 359 -11.62 -23.55 -26.98
CA GLU A 359 -11.27 -22.12 -26.98
C GLU A 359 -11.79 -21.39 -28.22
N ARG A 360 -11.87 -22.08 -29.35
CA ARG A 360 -12.40 -21.52 -30.61
C ARG A 360 -13.87 -21.14 -30.52
N LEU A 361 -14.62 -21.79 -29.62
CA LEU A 361 -16.05 -21.52 -29.42
C LEU A 361 -16.29 -20.24 -28.60
N ALA A 362 -15.22 -19.60 -28.04
CA ALA A 362 -15.34 -18.29 -27.38
C ALA A 362 -15.84 -17.19 -28.33
N TYR A 363 -15.66 -17.34 -29.62
CA TYR A 363 -16.02 -16.34 -30.67
C TYR A 363 -17.19 -16.81 -31.54
N HIS A 364 -18.12 -17.56 -30.97
CA HIS A 364 -19.33 -17.98 -31.68
C HIS A 364 -20.21 -16.79 -32.12
N ARG A 365 -20.96 -16.99 -33.20
CA ARG A 365 -21.91 -15.99 -33.73
C ARG A 365 -23.21 -16.01 -32.94
N PHE A 366 -23.71 -17.20 -32.65
CA PHE A 366 -24.96 -17.41 -31.94
C PHE A 366 -24.91 -18.71 -31.12
N LEU A 367 -25.43 -18.60 -29.91
CA LEU A 367 -25.56 -19.73 -28.99
C LEU A 367 -27.00 -19.81 -28.50
N ALA A 368 -27.53 -21.01 -28.40
CA ALA A 368 -28.81 -21.26 -27.75
C ALA A 368 -28.71 -22.51 -26.85
N SER A 369 -29.32 -22.43 -25.68
CA SER A 369 -29.40 -23.54 -24.72
C SER A 369 -30.85 -23.88 -24.45
N ASP A 370 -31.19 -25.19 -24.51
CA ASP A 370 -32.52 -25.74 -24.24
C ASP A 370 -33.64 -25.03 -25.04
N LYS A 371 -33.43 -24.85 -26.34
CA LYS A 371 -34.37 -24.22 -27.27
C LYS A 371 -34.87 -25.20 -28.31
N THR A 372 -36.12 -25.01 -28.72
CA THR A 372 -36.70 -25.81 -29.81
C THR A 372 -36.03 -25.49 -31.14
N ILE A 373 -35.81 -26.50 -32.00
CA ILE A 373 -35.14 -26.32 -33.30
C ILE A 373 -35.84 -25.24 -34.15
N LYS A 374 -37.17 -25.21 -34.12
CA LYS A 374 -37.97 -24.23 -34.86
C LYS A 374 -37.74 -22.77 -34.41
N SER A 375 -37.20 -22.56 -33.19
CA SER A 375 -36.94 -21.24 -32.64
C SER A 375 -35.54 -20.72 -32.96
N LEU A 376 -34.69 -21.54 -33.56
CA LEU A 376 -33.31 -21.17 -33.88
C LEU A 376 -33.30 -20.36 -35.20
N PRO A 377 -32.78 -19.12 -35.21
CA PRO A 377 -32.83 -18.20 -36.34
C PRO A 377 -32.05 -18.69 -37.57
N GLU A 378 -31.07 -19.57 -37.38
CA GLU A 378 -30.20 -20.10 -38.45
C GLU A 378 -30.68 -21.42 -39.04
N VAL A 379 -31.83 -21.98 -38.56
CA VAL A 379 -32.34 -23.29 -38.98
C VAL A 379 -33.77 -23.18 -39.48
N ASP A 380 -33.98 -23.48 -40.76
CA ASP A 380 -35.34 -23.59 -41.33
C ASP A 380 -35.93 -24.95 -41.02
N SER A 381 -36.65 -25.06 -39.91
CA SER A 381 -37.23 -26.29 -39.44
C SER A 381 -38.54 -26.06 -38.67
N SER A 382 -39.51 -26.91 -38.85
CA SER A 382 -40.77 -26.92 -38.06
C SER A 382 -40.67 -27.81 -36.82
N SER A 383 -39.53 -28.40 -36.55
CA SER A 383 -39.34 -29.35 -35.44
C SER A 383 -39.51 -28.70 -34.08
N THR A 384 -40.32 -29.28 -33.24
CA THR A 384 -40.53 -28.86 -31.83
C THR A 384 -39.57 -29.57 -30.83
N LYS A 385 -38.66 -30.41 -31.35
CA LYS A 385 -37.62 -31.02 -30.51
C LYS A 385 -36.71 -29.96 -29.95
N GLU A 386 -36.30 -30.11 -28.71
CA GLU A 386 -35.35 -29.25 -28.03
C GLU A 386 -33.92 -29.75 -28.24
N VAL A 387 -32.97 -28.87 -28.29
CA VAL A 387 -31.54 -29.17 -28.33
C VAL A 387 -30.89 -28.60 -27.08
N ASP A 388 -30.04 -29.42 -26.44
CA ASP A 388 -29.34 -28.99 -25.21
C ASP A 388 -28.48 -27.77 -25.46
N LEU A 389 -27.64 -27.80 -26.51
CA LEU A 389 -26.82 -26.68 -26.94
C LEU A 389 -26.77 -26.60 -28.48
N ALA A 390 -27.06 -25.45 -29.03
CA ALA A 390 -26.86 -25.14 -30.45
C ALA A 390 -25.85 -24.01 -30.60
N VAL A 391 -24.76 -24.24 -31.30
CA VAL A 391 -23.70 -23.27 -31.55
C VAL A 391 -23.57 -23.03 -33.04
N PHE A 392 -23.65 -21.77 -33.44
CA PHE A 392 -23.40 -21.34 -34.82
C PHE A 392 -22.13 -20.48 -34.84
N ASP A 393 -21.16 -21.00 -35.56
CA ASP A 393 -19.86 -20.30 -35.73
C ASP A 393 -19.77 -19.72 -37.13
N ARG A 394 -18.99 -18.63 -37.29
CA ARG A 394 -18.58 -18.21 -38.61
C ARG A 394 -17.41 -19.09 -39.05
N ALA A 395 -17.54 -19.68 -40.24
CA ALA A 395 -16.38 -20.22 -40.90
C ALA A 395 -15.37 -19.07 -41.11
N PHE A 396 -14.33 -19.01 -40.30
CA PHE A 396 -13.18 -18.15 -40.59
C PHE A 396 -12.51 -18.76 -41.83
N ALA A 397 -12.64 -18.08 -42.97
CA ALA A 397 -11.73 -18.31 -44.07
C ALA A 397 -10.36 -17.80 -43.62
N TYR A 398 -9.43 -18.70 -43.39
CA TYR A 398 -8.01 -18.38 -43.24
C TYR A 398 -7.39 -18.06 -44.58
#